data_424912499942f485f1a81c547fbf0197
#
_entry.id   424912499942f485f1a81c547fbf0197
#
_cell.length_a   1.000
_cell.length_b   1.000
_cell.length_c   1.000
_cell.angle_alpha   90.00
_cell.angle_beta   90.00
_cell.angle_gamma   90.00
#
_symmetry.space_group_name_H-M   'P 1'
#
loop_
_entity.id
_entity.type
_entity.pdbx_description
1 polymer ?
#
loop_
_entity_poly.entity_id
_entity_poly.type
_entity_poly.pdbx_seq_one_letter_code
_entity_poly.pdbx_strand_id
1 'polypeptide(L)'
;MKAGVRRSSFPCAAPALAGLTLLALAGCDQKNSQSSRPASAQDFPIADRPVAEIISTRWSTEEARDRLKEAEQVMDRAGIRPGMTVADIGAGEGYYTVRLVARVGAKGRVLAQDILPEVTDALARRITREDWKNVSIKLGAVDDPKLPTNSFDRVFMVHMYHEIGEPYAFLWRLRPALKPGGQVIVVDADRPTRMHGTPSELLKCEFGTVGYRLVELKPNPSAGGYFARFVASGPLPQPSSISPCRLIS
;
A
#
# COMPACT_ATOMS: atom_id res chain seq x y z
N MET A 1 -51.06 -38.05 -44.21
CA MET A 1 -51.61 -37.18 -45.27
C MET A 1 -50.61 -36.06 -45.48
N LYS A 2 -49.71 -36.18 -46.47
CA LYS A 2 -49.70 -35.52 -47.81
C LYS A 2 -49.99 -34.05 -47.69
N ALA A 3 -49.18 -33.20 -48.05
CA ALA A 3 -48.33 -32.71 -49.12
C ALA A 3 -48.18 -31.21 -48.85
N GLY A 4 -47.32 -30.45 -49.33
CA GLY A 4 -46.50 -30.43 -50.52
C GLY A 4 -45.66 -29.19 -50.63
N VAL A 5 -44.64 -29.38 -51.34
CA VAL A 5 -43.58 -28.55 -51.87
C VAL A 5 -44.11 -27.32 -52.68
N ARG A 6 -43.41 -26.17 -52.58
CA ARG A 6 -43.05 -25.38 -53.79
C ARG A 6 -41.80 -24.54 -53.57
N ARG A 7 -40.77 -24.84 -54.36
CA ARG A 7 -39.61 -24.01 -54.66
C ARG A 7 -40.00 -22.90 -55.64
N SER A 8 -39.37 -21.71 -55.52
CA SER A 8 -39.09 -20.86 -56.68
C SER A 8 -37.74 -20.17 -56.50
N SER A 9 -36.88 -20.50 -57.44
CA SER A 9 -35.59 -19.86 -57.71
C SER A 9 -35.78 -18.68 -58.65
N PHE A 10 -34.89 -17.66 -58.56
CA PHE A 10 -34.22 -16.98 -59.68
C PHE A 10 -33.65 -15.62 -59.24
N PRO A 11 -32.72 -14.94 -59.93
CA PRO A 11 -31.27 -15.12 -59.80
C PRO A 11 -30.53 -13.77 -59.64
N CYS A 12 -29.20 -13.91 -59.45
CA CYS A 12 -28.07 -13.03 -59.78
C CYS A 12 -28.29 -11.49 -59.95
N ALA A 13 -27.47 -10.77 -59.22
CA ALA A 13 -26.51 -9.81 -59.78
C ALA A 13 -25.59 -9.25 -58.68
N ALA A 14 -24.28 -9.50 -58.83
CA ALA A 14 -23.25 -8.71 -58.13
C ALA A 14 -23.02 -7.37 -58.85
N PRO A 15 -22.58 -6.34 -58.13
CA PRO A 15 -21.30 -5.83 -58.52
C PRO A 15 -20.35 -5.64 -57.32
N ALA A 16 -19.10 -5.88 -57.61
CA ALA A 16 -17.96 -5.62 -56.78
C ALA A 16 -17.78 -4.13 -56.51
N LEU A 17 -17.66 -3.76 -55.23
CA LEU A 17 -17.09 -2.49 -54.83
C LEU A 17 -15.94 -2.76 -53.84
N ALA A 18 -14.75 -2.45 -54.31
CA ALA A 18 -13.53 -2.42 -53.52
C ALA A 18 -13.67 -1.36 -52.42
N GLY A 19 -13.82 -1.80 -51.18
CA GLY A 19 -13.81 -0.95 -50.01
C GLY A 19 -12.46 -1.07 -49.29
N LEU A 20 -11.71 0.01 -49.37
CA LEU A 20 -10.43 0.23 -48.69
C LEU A 20 -10.66 0.13 -47.18
N THR A 21 -10.23 -0.97 -46.56
CA THR A 21 -10.25 -1.11 -45.09
C THR A 21 -9.11 -0.30 -44.52
N LEU A 22 -9.41 0.90 -43.99
CA LEU A 22 -8.50 1.58 -43.05
C LEU A 22 -8.38 0.72 -41.79
N LEU A 23 -7.19 0.14 -41.58
CA LEU A 23 -6.79 -0.32 -40.24
C LEU A 23 -6.60 0.90 -39.35
N ALA A 24 -7.59 1.18 -38.52
CA ALA A 24 -7.40 2.05 -37.37
C ALA A 24 -6.54 1.28 -36.36
N LEU A 25 -5.27 1.68 -36.27
CA LEU A 25 -4.41 1.30 -35.14
C LEU A 25 -5.06 1.85 -33.87
N ALA A 26 -5.64 0.98 -33.09
CA ALA A 26 -6.04 1.29 -31.73
C ALA A 26 -4.77 1.56 -30.93
N GLY A 27 -4.37 2.83 -30.84
CA GLY A 27 -3.40 3.29 -29.88
C GLY A 27 -3.96 3.00 -28.49
N CYS A 28 -3.33 2.08 -27.75
CA CYS A 28 -3.63 1.84 -26.35
C CYS A 28 -3.51 3.15 -25.60
N ASP A 29 -4.61 3.60 -25.04
CA ASP A 29 -4.73 4.79 -24.22
C ASP A 29 -3.89 4.66 -22.92
N GLN A 30 -2.64 5.07 -23.00
CA GLN A 30 -1.84 5.36 -21.77
C GLN A 30 -2.33 6.65 -21.06
N LYS A 31 -3.28 7.36 -21.63
CA LYS A 31 -3.79 8.64 -21.08
C LYS A 31 -4.78 8.49 -19.93
N ASN A 32 -5.32 7.28 -19.68
CA ASN A 32 -6.37 7.10 -18.68
C ASN A 32 -5.88 6.90 -17.24
N SER A 33 -4.61 6.58 -17.02
CA SER A 33 -4.07 6.43 -15.66
C SER A 33 -3.74 7.78 -14.98
N GLN A 34 -3.51 8.84 -15.74
CA GLN A 34 -3.25 10.17 -15.17
C GLN A 34 -4.52 10.87 -14.68
N SER A 35 -5.69 10.56 -15.24
CA SER A 35 -6.94 11.24 -14.86
C SER A 35 -7.52 10.80 -13.52
N SER A 36 -7.05 9.71 -12.93
CA SER A 36 -7.51 9.16 -11.64
C SER A 36 -6.60 9.48 -10.45
N ARG A 37 -5.42 10.09 -10.70
CA ARG A 37 -4.50 10.44 -9.62
C ARG A 37 -4.99 11.64 -8.82
N PRO A 38 -4.80 11.66 -7.47
CA PRO A 38 -5.08 12.84 -6.68
C PRO A 38 -4.32 14.07 -7.22
N ALA A 39 -4.98 15.23 -7.23
CA ALA A 39 -4.32 16.49 -7.64
C ALA A 39 -3.05 16.76 -6.81
N SER A 40 -3.08 16.38 -5.54
CA SER A 40 -1.95 16.49 -4.62
C SER A 40 -0.75 15.61 -4.97
N ALA A 41 -0.92 14.57 -5.78
CA ALA A 41 0.18 13.68 -6.19
C ALA A 41 0.79 14.06 -7.55
N GLN A 42 0.26 15.05 -8.26
CA GLN A 42 0.67 15.37 -9.64
C GLN A 42 2.12 15.85 -9.76
N ASP A 43 2.66 16.48 -8.72
CA ASP A 43 4.06 16.94 -8.69
C ASP A 43 5.07 15.79 -8.46
N PHE A 44 4.58 14.61 -8.13
CA PHE A 44 5.42 13.43 -7.88
C PHE A 44 5.45 12.50 -9.10
N PRO A 45 6.53 11.75 -9.29
CA PRO A 45 6.58 10.76 -10.37
C PRO A 45 5.55 9.66 -10.19
N ILE A 46 5.11 9.06 -11.29
CA ILE A 46 4.25 7.88 -11.28
C ILE A 46 5.11 6.67 -10.94
N ALA A 47 4.63 5.79 -10.08
CA ALA A 47 5.30 4.53 -9.78
C ALA A 47 5.29 3.61 -11.02
N ASP A 48 6.45 3.11 -11.41
CA ASP A 48 6.62 2.18 -12.53
C ASP A 48 6.48 0.72 -12.03
N ARG A 49 5.34 0.42 -11.43
CA ARG A 49 4.97 -0.91 -10.92
C ARG A 49 3.46 -1.09 -10.85
N PRO A 50 2.97 -2.32 -11.01
CA PRO A 50 1.57 -2.62 -10.68
C PRO A 50 1.30 -2.34 -9.21
N VAL A 51 0.06 -1.99 -8.89
CA VAL A 51 -0.42 -1.86 -7.52
C VAL A 51 -1.32 -3.06 -7.23
N ALA A 52 -1.14 -3.69 -6.07
CA ALA A 52 -2.06 -4.73 -5.65
C ALA A 52 -3.44 -4.13 -5.32
N GLU A 53 -4.48 -4.88 -5.59
CA GLU A 53 -5.80 -4.52 -5.09
C GLU A 53 -5.81 -4.56 -3.57
N ILE A 54 -6.52 -3.63 -2.94
CA ILE A 54 -6.75 -3.68 -1.51
C ILE A 54 -7.66 -4.88 -1.26
N ILE A 55 -7.06 -5.96 -0.81
CA ILE A 55 -7.83 -7.11 -0.33
C ILE A 55 -8.22 -6.83 1.10
N SER A 56 -9.51 -7.10 1.38
CA SER A 56 -10.04 -6.96 2.73
C SER A 56 -9.09 -7.59 3.75
N THR A 57 -9.13 -7.06 4.91
CA THR A 57 -8.46 -7.29 6.17
C THR A 57 -8.12 -8.75 6.57
N ARG A 58 -8.52 -9.75 5.80
CA ARG A 58 -8.37 -11.17 6.15
C ARG A 58 -7.23 -11.85 5.39
N TRP A 59 -6.03 -11.35 5.62
CA TRP A 59 -4.83 -12.07 5.19
C TRP A 59 -4.69 -13.42 5.94
N SER A 60 -4.98 -13.42 7.24
CA SER A 60 -4.89 -14.58 8.12
C SER A 60 -5.63 -14.27 9.42
N THR A 61 -6.05 -15.29 10.17
CA THR A 61 -6.62 -15.05 11.49
C THR A 61 -5.57 -14.54 12.47
N GLU A 62 -5.98 -13.75 13.46
CA GLU A 62 -5.08 -13.24 14.51
C GLU A 62 -4.40 -14.41 15.25
N GLU A 63 -5.13 -15.50 15.53
CA GLU A 63 -4.60 -16.67 16.22
C GLU A 63 -3.51 -17.40 15.40
N ALA A 64 -3.65 -17.42 14.06
CA ALA A 64 -2.63 -18.01 13.19
C ALA A 64 -1.34 -17.18 13.22
N ARG A 65 -1.47 -15.85 13.17
CA ARG A 65 -0.34 -14.93 13.26
C ARG A 65 0.32 -14.97 14.64
N ASP A 66 -0.48 -15.07 15.70
CA ASP A 66 0.03 -15.17 17.08
C ASP A 66 0.77 -16.50 17.34
N ARG A 67 0.30 -17.63 16.76
CA ARG A 67 1.06 -18.89 16.82
C ARG A 67 2.45 -18.79 16.22
N LEU A 68 2.62 -17.94 15.20
CA LEU A 68 3.91 -17.65 14.58
C LEU A 68 4.70 -16.57 15.34
N LYS A 69 4.13 -15.96 16.39
CA LYS A 69 4.69 -14.84 17.14
C LYS A 69 5.06 -13.64 16.24
N GLU A 70 4.28 -13.44 15.18
CA GLU A 70 4.59 -12.45 14.16
C GLU A 70 4.77 -11.05 14.73
N ALA A 71 3.74 -10.50 15.38
CA ALA A 71 3.80 -9.14 15.92
C ALA A 71 4.83 -9.02 17.05
N GLU A 72 4.98 -10.05 17.91
CA GLU A 72 5.96 -10.07 18.98
C GLU A 72 7.39 -9.89 18.42
N GLN A 73 7.77 -10.72 17.45
CA GLN A 73 9.11 -10.68 16.84
C GLN A 73 9.36 -9.37 16.08
N VAL A 74 8.35 -8.86 15.36
CA VAL A 74 8.46 -7.59 14.63
C VAL A 74 8.62 -6.42 15.60
N MET A 75 7.83 -6.36 16.68
CA MET A 75 7.91 -5.30 17.68
C MET A 75 9.22 -5.36 18.47
N ASP A 76 9.74 -6.55 18.79
CA ASP A 76 11.03 -6.72 19.44
C ASP A 76 12.17 -6.19 18.56
N ARG A 77 12.17 -6.59 17.28
CA ARG A 77 13.15 -6.11 16.30
C ARG A 77 13.05 -4.60 16.07
N ALA A 78 11.82 -4.04 16.01
CA ALA A 78 11.59 -2.61 15.91
C ALA A 78 11.99 -1.84 17.17
N GLY A 79 12.29 -2.53 18.27
CA GLY A 79 12.70 -1.94 19.55
C GLY A 79 11.58 -1.15 20.21
N ILE A 80 10.34 -1.64 20.15
CA ILE A 80 9.19 -0.98 20.79
C ILE A 80 9.29 -1.10 22.30
N ARG A 81 9.16 0.07 22.96
CA ARG A 81 9.29 0.22 24.42
C ARG A 81 8.10 0.99 24.99
N PRO A 82 7.80 0.81 26.29
CA PRO A 82 6.81 1.61 26.99
C PRO A 82 7.09 3.11 26.84
N GLY A 83 6.01 3.88 26.64
CA GLY A 83 6.07 5.34 26.47
C GLY A 83 6.27 5.82 25.05
N MET A 84 6.58 4.96 24.07
CA MET A 84 6.72 5.35 22.67
C MET A 84 5.38 5.79 22.05
N THR A 85 5.48 6.69 21.09
CA THR A 85 4.38 7.03 20.17
C THR A 85 4.62 6.35 18.84
N VAL A 86 3.68 5.51 18.41
CA VAL A 86 3.79 4.71 17.19
C VAL A 86 2.58 4.92 16.27
N ALA A 87 2.80 4.80 14.96
CA ALA A 87 1.73 4.76 13.98
C ALA A 87 1.67 3.35 13.36
N ASP A 88 0.45 2.87 13.15
CA ASP A 88 0.11 1.64 12.43
C ASP A 88 -0.64 2.04 11.17
N ILE A 89 0.03 1.95 10.02
CA ILE A 89 -0.48 2.37 8.72
C ILE A 89 -1.04 1.16 7.97
N GLY A 90 -2.26 1.32 7.41
CA GLY A 90 -3.02 0.20 6.88
C GLY A 90 -3.43 -0.74 8.02
N ALA A 91 -3.96 -0.15 9.10
CA ALA A 91 -4.20 -0.86 10.36
C ALA A 91 -5.24 -1.99 10.22
N GLY A 92 -6.12 -1.93 9.22
CA GLY A 92 -7.14 -2.93 8.99
C GLY A 92 -8.01 -3.18 10.23
N GLU A 93 -8.22 -4.43 10.57
CA GLU A 93 -8.97 -4.84 11.77
C GLU A 93 -8.20 -4.58 13.09
N GLY A 94 -6.95 -4.08 13.02
CA GLY A 94 -6.18 -3.67 14.20
C GLY A 94 -5.29 -4.75 14.80
N TYR A 95 -4.88 -5.76 14.04
CA TYR A 95 -3.99 -6.81 14.55
C TYR A 95 -2.72 -6.27 15.20
N TYR A 96 -1.99 -5.38 14.50
CA TYR A 96 -0.82 -4.70 15.08
C TYR A 96 -1.21 -3.64 16.09
N THR A 97 -2.26 -2.87 15.81
CA THR A 97 -2.73 -1.79 16.71
C THR A 97 -2.87 -2.28 18.14
N VAL A 98 -3.58 -3.39 18.38
CA VAL A 98 -3.83 -3.89 19.74
C VAL A 98 -2.56 -4.34 20.44
N ARG A 99 -1.64 -4.96 19.71
CA ARG A 99 -0.38 -5.45 20.25
C ARG A 99 0.60 -4.32 20.53
N LEU A 100 0.60 -3.29 19.70
CA LEU A 100 1.33 -2.04 19.91
C LEU A 100 0.81 -1.31 21.16
N VAL A 101 -0.51 -1.23 21.35
CA VAL A 101 -1.13 -0.63 22.55
C VAL A 101 -0.61 -1.29 23.82
N ALA A 102 -0.65 -2.62 23.86
CA ALA A 102 -0.15 -3.37 25.01
C ALA A 102 1.36 -3.12 25.23
N ARG A 103 2.15 -3.07 24.15
CA ARG A 103 3.61 -2.92 24.23
C ARG A 103 4.05 -1.52 24.65
N VAL A 104 3.41 -0.45 24.13
CA VAL A 104 3.75 0.94 24.50
C VAL A 104 3.21 1.31 25.87
N GLY A 105 2.19 0.60 26.37
CA GLY A 105 1.59 0.80 27.68
C GLY A 105 0.89 2.15 27.84
N ALA A 106 0.39 2.42 29.05
CA ALA A 106 -0.48 3.58 29.33
C ALA A 106 0.17 4.95 29.05
N LYS A 107 1.49 5.07 29.11
CA LYS A 107 2.23 6.29 28.81
C LYS A 107 2.54 6.48 27.33
N GLY A 108 2.42 5.41 26.53
CA GLY A 108 2.61 5.46 25.08
C GLY A 108 1.33 5.84 24.34
N ARG A 109 1.44 6.02 23.03
CA ARG A 109 0.33 6.34 22.13
C ARG A 109 0.42 5.52 20.87
N VAL A 110 -0.73 5.08 20.35
CA VAL A 110 -0.85 4.45 19.05
C VAL A 110 -1.79 5.26 18.18
N LEU A 111 -1.37 5.57 16.97
CA LEU A 111 -2.25 6.10 15.94
C LEU A 111 -2.44 5.02 14.89
N ALA A 112 -3.66 4.53 14.76
CA ALA A 112 -4.06 3.58 13.73
C ALA A 112 -4.62 4.35 12.53
N GLN A 113 -4.06 4.12 11.36
CA GLN A 113 -4.46 4.80 10.13
C GLN A 113 -4.88 3.79 9.08
N ASP A 114 -5.97 4.09 8.38
CA ASP A 114 -6.40 3.38 7.18
C ASP A 114 -7.00 4.36 6.18
N ILE A 115 -7.14 3.97 4.91
CA ILE A 115 -7.74 4.83 3.88
C ILE A 115 -9.22 4.51 3.63
N LEU A 116 -9.72 3.42 4.18
CA LEU A 116 -11.11 2.99 4.03
C LEU A 116 -11.94 3.44 5.25
N PRO A 117 -12.97 4.29 5.04
CA PRO A 117 -13.81 4.77 6.15
C PRO A 117 -14.45 3.64 6.94
N GLU A 118 -14.98 2.62 6.26
CA GLU A 118 -15.60 1.46 6.90
C GLU A 118 -14.65 0.66 7.80
N VAL A 119 -13.36 0.61 7.42
CA VAL A 119 -12.30 -0.05 8.21
C VAL A 119 -11.99 0.78 9.46
N THR A 120 -11.81 2.09 9.30
CA THR A 120 -11.58 2.99 10.45
C THR A 120 -12.74 2.99 11.43
N ASP A 121 -13.99 2.94 10.95
CA ASP A 121 -15.19 2.86 11.79
C ASP A 121 -15.28 1.51 12.53
N ALA A 122 -14.94 0.41 11.86
CA ALA A 122 -14.92 -0.92 12.48
C ALA A 122 -13.85 -0.98 13.60
N LEU A 123 -12.67 -0.44 13.33
CA LEU A 123 -11.58 -0.37 14.30
C LEU A 123 -11.95 0.55 15.49
N ALA A 124 -12.64 1.67 15.24
CA ALA A 124 -13.15 2.54 16.31
C ALA A 124 -14.09 1.80 17.25
N ARG A 125 -15.03 1.01 16.71
CA ARG A 125 -15.91 0.17 17.52
C ARG A 125 -15.14 -0.88 18.32
N ARG A 126 -14.11 -1.49 17.73
CA ARG A 126 -13.22 -2.43 18.42
C ARG A 126 -12.50 -1.77 19.59
N ILE A 127 -11.87 -0.62 19.37
CA ILE A 127 -11.14 0.14 20.39
C ILE A 127 -12.06 0.51 21.56
N THR A 128 -13.28 0.98 21.26
CA THR A 128 -14.28 1.32 22.29
C THR A 128 -14.72 0.10 23.09
N ARG A 129 -15.00 -1.03 22.43
CA ARG A 129 -15.41 -2.27 23.07
C ARG A 129 -14.33 -2.86 23.98
N GLU A 130 -13.07 -2.74 23.57
CA GLU A 130 -11.90 -3.29 24.29
C GLU A 130 -11.28 -2.26 25.27
N ASP A 131 -11.90 -1.08 25.38
CA ASP A 131 -11.59 0.00 26.33
C ASP A 131 -10.15 0.55 26.24
N TRP A 132 -9.56 0.64 25.05
CA TRP A 132 -8.22 1.18 24.88
C TRP A 132 -8.20 2.70 24.83
N LYS A 133 -7.53 3.31 25.80
CA LYS A 133 -7.53 4.78 26.03
C LYS A 133 -6.40 5.50 25.31
N ASN A 134 -5.38 4.81 24.86
CA ASN A 134 -4.18 5.40 24.26
C ASN A 134 -4.07 5.15 22.75
N VAL A 135 -5.21 4.93 22.08
CA VAL A 135 -5.33 4.79 20.63
C VAL A 135 -6.11 5.97 20.06
N SER A 136 -5.64 6.46 18.92
CA SER A 136 -6.39 7.37 18.05
C SER A 136 -6.47 6.79 16.64
N ILE A 137 -7.55 7.12 15.93
CA ILE A 137 -7.76 6.66 14.56
C ILE A 137 -7.65 7.84 13.60
N LYS A 138 -7.09 7.58 12.43
CA LYS A 138 -6.92 8.57 11.37
C LYS A 138 -7.34 7.99 10.03
N LEU A 139 -8.26 8.65 9.36
CA LEU A 139 -8.53 8.40 7.94
C LEU A 139 -7.45 9.12 7.12
N GLY A 140 -6.64 8.35 6.41
CA GLY A 140 -5.62 8.81 5.48
C GLY A 140 -6.16 9.04 4.07
N ALA A 141 -5.24 9.21 3.13
CA ALA A 141 -5.50 9.25 1.70
C ALA A 141 -4.49 8.36 0.96
N VAL A 142 -4.77 8.04 -0.29
CA VAL A 142 -3.93 7.14 -1.11
C VAL A 142 -2.51 7.67 -1.32
N ASP A 143 -2.31 8.97 -1.19
CA ASP A 143 -1.05 9.69 -1.38
C ASP A 143 -0.55 10.40 -0.10
N ASP A 144 -1.30 10.31 1.01
CA ASP A 144 -1.00 11.02 2.25
C ASP A 144 -1.52 10.26 3.47
N PRO A 145 -0.64 9.77 4.36
CA PRO A 145 -1.09 9.15 5.60
C PRO A 145 -1.70 10.13 6.60
N LYS A 146 -1.62 11.44 6.34
CA LYS A 146 -2.16 12.54 7.16
C LYS A 146 -1.70 12.47 8.63
N LEU A 147 -0.46 12.13 8.84
CA LEU A 147 0.12 12.02 10.16
C LEU A 147 0.56 13.39 10.70
N PRO A 148 0.43 13.64 12.00
CA PRO A 148 0.97 14.85 12.62
C PRO A 148 2.50 14.88 12.58
N THR A 149 3.07 16.06 12.33
CA THR A 149 4.53 16.25 12.25
C THR A 149 5.23 15.98 13.58
N ASN A 150 6.47 15.52 13.53
CA ASN A 150 7.37 15.29 14.67
C ASN A 150 6.73 14.50 15.84
N SER A 151 5.99 13.45 15.51
CA SER A 151 5.14 12.77 16.48
C SER A 151 5.54 11.32 16.77
N PHE A 152 6.19 10.64 15.83
CA PHE A 152 6.34 9.18 15.93
C PHE A 152 7.77 8.73 16.14
N ASP A 153 7.95 7.84 17.11
CA ASP A 153 9.17 7.08 17.32
C ASP A 153 9.29 5.94 16.30
N ARG A 154 8.15 5.33 15.94
CA ARG A 154 8.04 4.28 14.92
C ARG A 154 6.77 4.45 14.10
N VAL A 155 6.89 4.15 12.81
CA VAL A 155 5.75 4.02 11.88
C VAL A 155 5.81 2.64 11.28
N PHE A 156 4.73 1.87 11.40
CA PHE A 156 4.61 0.52 10.87
C PHE A 156 3.82 0.52 9.58
N MET A 157 4.29 -0.22 8.59
CA MET A 157 3.60 -0.61 7.36
C MET A 157 3.78 -2.12 7.21
N VAL A 158 2.75 -2.88 7.56
CA VAL A 158 2.83 -4.34 7.60
C VAL A 158 1.84 -4.94 6.61
N HIS A 159 2.35 -5.65 5.60
CA HIS A 159 1.58 -6.29 4.54
C HIS A 159 0.66 -5.34 3.77
N MET A 160 1.08 -4.08 3.58
CA MET A 160 0.26 -3.07 2.91
C MET A 160 1.03 -2.17 1.92
N TYR A 161 2.36 -2.14 1.98
CA TYR A 161 3.12 -1.20 1.13
C TYR A 161 2.90 -1.45 -0.37
N HIS A 162 2.69 -2.69 -0.77
CA HIS A 162 2.38 -3.09 -2.15
C HIS A 162 1.03 -2.55 -2.67
N GLU A 163 0.16 -2.05 -1.79
CA GLU A 163 -1.14 -1.46 -2.12
C GLU A 163 -1.06 0.06 -2.33
N ILE A 164 0.08 0.70 -1.99
CA ILE A 164 0.25 2.15 -2.14
C ILE A 164 0.46 2.50 -3.61
N GLY A 165 -0.51 3.17 -4.22
CA GLY A 165 -0.46 3.61 -5.61
C GLY A 165 0.43 4.82 -5.85
N GLU A 166 0.59 5.69 -4.85
CA GLU A 166 1.36 6.92 -4.90
C GLU A 166 2.53 6.91 -3.88
N PRO A 167 3.48 5.94 -4.00
CA PRO A 167 4.48 5.70 -2.96
C PRO A 167 5.40 6.89 -2.71
N TYR A 168 5.77 7.65 -3.73
CA TYR A 168 6.66 8.81 -3.60
C TYR A 168 5.99 9.94 -2.82
N ALA A 169 4.74 10.28 -3.17
CA ALA A 169 3.96 11.29 -2.47
C ALA A 169 3.68 10.86 -1.03
N PHE A 170 3.30 9.60 -0.84
CA PHE A 170 2.99 9.03 0.47
C PHE A 170 4.21 9.05 1.41
N LEU A 171 5.34 8.53 0.97
CA LEU A 171 6.58 8.51 1.75
C LEU A 171 7.11 9.92 2.04
N TRP A 172 6.98 10.83 1.07
CA TRP A 172 7.39 12.22 1.22
C TRP A 172 6.59 12.91 2.34
N ARG A 173 5.27 12.71 2.39
CA ARG A 173 4.38 13.27 3.41
C ARG A 173 4.47 12.55 4.75
N LEU A 174 4.83 11.29 4.75
CA LEU A 174 5.09 10.54 5.97
C LEU A 174 6.33 11.06 6.71
N ARG A 175 7.37 11.44 5.96
CA ARG A 175 8.67 11.75 6.54
C ARG A 175 8.66 12.85 7.63
N PRO A 176 7.95 13.96 7.49
CA PRO A 176 7.86 14.99 8.54
C PRO A 176 7.21 14.50 9.85
N ALA A 177 6.48 13.39 9.81
CA ALA A 177 5.84 12.84 11.00
C ALA A 177 6.81 12.12 11.95
N LEU A 178 8.00 11.78 11.47
CA LEU A 178 9.02 11.12 12.28
C LEU A 178 9.66 12.14 13.24
N LYS A 179 9.82 11.73 14.50
CA LYS A 179 10.69 12.42 15.46
C LYS A 179 12.15 12.33 15.03
N PRO A 180 13.06 13.15 15.58
CA PRO A 180 14.51 12.90 15.48
C PRO A 180 14.83 11.46 15.91
N GLY A 181 15.45 10.68 15.02
CA GLY A 181 15.70 9.25 15.25
C GLY A 181 14.49 8.33 15.08
N GLY A 182 13.34 8.86 14.67
CA GLY A 182 12.17 8.07 14.33
C GLY A 182 12.43 7.15 13.13
N GLN A 183 11.74 6.02 13.07
CA GLN A 183 12.01 4.97 12.10
C GLN A 183 10.71 4.47 11.45
N VAL A 184 10.82 4.12 10.18
CA VAL A 184 9.76 3.41 9.44
C VAL A 184 10.12 1.93 9.40
N ILE A 185 9.16 1.11 9.77
CA ILE A 185 9.23 -0.35 9.78
C ILE A 185 8.32 -0.86 8.68
N VAL A 186 8.88 -1.60 7.74
CA VAL A 186 8.12 -2.27 6.68
C VAL A 186 8.29 -3.77 6.84
N VAL A 187 7.18 -4.48 6.86
CA VAL A 187 7.14 -5.94 6.78
C VAL A 187 6.32 -6.31 5.57
N ASP A 188 6.94 -7.02 4.62
CA ASP A 188 6.25 -7.41 3.39
C ASP A 188 6.85 -8.69 2.82
N ALA A 189 6.14 -9.33 1.88
CA ALA A 189 6.64 -10.47 1.14
C ALA A 189 7.58 -10.01 0.01
N ASP A 190 8.71 -10.70 -0.17
CA ASP A 190 9.65 -10.43 -1.26
C ASP A 190 9.17 -11.08 -2.57
N ARG A 191 8.19 -10.44 -3.22
CA ARG A 191 7.54 -10.91 -4.45
C ARG A 191 6.89 -9.75 -5.20
N PRO A 192 6.49 -9.94 -6.49
CA PRO A 192 5.88 -8.88 -7.27
C PRO A 192 4.68 -8.23 -6.59
N THR A 193 4.53 -6.91 -6.73
CA THR A 193 3.46 -6.13 -6.07
C THR A 193 2.06 -6.65 -6.42
N ARG A 194 1.82 -7.02 -7.69
CA ARG A 194 0.55 -7.66 -8.10
C ARG A 194 0.22 -8.98 -7.37
N MET A 195 1.20 -9.55 -6.67
CA MET A 195 1.07 -10.79 -5.89
C MET A 195 1.07 -10.52 -4.39
N HIS A 196 0.69 -9.32 -3.98
CA HIS A 196 0.65 -8.88 -2.58
C HIS A 196 1.99 -9.02 -1.85
N GLY A 197 3.00 -8.33 -2.37
CA GLY A 197 4.32 -8.21 -1.79
C GLY A 197 5.08 -7.06 -2.44
N THR A 198 6.23 -6.73 -1.92
CA THR A 198 7.11 -5.72 -2.51
C THR A 198 8.51 -6.29 -2.64
N PRO A 199 9.08 -6.40 -3.86
CA PRO A 199 10.47 -6.78 -3.99
C PRO A 199 11.36 -5.88 -3.14
N SER A 200 12.23 -6.45 -2.35
CA SER A 200 13.04 -5.71 -1.38
C SER A 200 13.94 -4.66 -2.05
N GLU A 201 14.40 -4.91 -3.28
CA GLU A 201 15.18 -3.94 -4.06
C GLU A 201 14.33 -2.74 -4.50
N LEU A 202 13.06 -2.98 -4.90
CA LEU A 202 12.12 -1.91 -5.21
C LEU A 202 11.84 -1.05 -3.99
N LEU A 203 11.57 -1.68 -2.85
CA LEU A 203 11.34 -0.98 -1.58
C LEU A 203 12.52 -0.07 -1.23
N LYS A 204 13.75 -0.60 -1.32
CA LYS A 204 14.97 0.18 -1.06
C LYS A 204 15.09 1.40 -1.99
N CYS A 205 14.80 1.23 -3.26
CA CYS A 205 14.84 2.30 -4.23
C CYS A 205 13.80 3.36 -3.93
N GLU A 206 12.51 2.99 -3.77
CA GLU A 206 11.42 3.94 -3.53
C GLU A 206 11.63 4.75 -2.24
N PHE A 207 12.09 4.12 -1.16
CA PHE A 207 12.47 4.82 0.06
C PHE A 207 13.70 5.71 -0.14
N GLY A 208 14.73 5.20 -0.81
CA GLY A 208 15.98 5.91 -1.03
C GLY A 208 15.81 7.21 -1.81
N THR A 209 15.01 7.18 -2.89
CA THR A 209 14.78 8.37 -3.72
C THR A 209 13.96 9.47 -3.03
N VAL A 210 13.21 9.12 -1.98
CA VAL A 210 12.48 10.07 -1.12
C VAL A 210 13.31 10.53 0.10
N GLY A 211 14.56 10.10 0.17
CA GLY A 211 15.48 10.54 1.22
C GLY A 211 15.37 9.74 2.51
N TYR A 212 15.07 8.46 2.41
CA TYR A 212 15.27 7.53 3.52
C TYR A 212 16.51 6.69 3.29
N ARG A 213 17.11 6.25 4.38
CA ARG A 213 18.24 5.31 4.36
C ARG A 213 17.84 4.01 5.05
N LEU A 214 18.09 2.90 4.37
CA LEU A 214 17.92 1.57 4.94
C LEU A 214 18.92 1.36 6.09
N VAL A 215 18.42 0.92 7.23
CA VAL A 215 19.22 0.58 8.43
C VAL A 215 19.33 -0.93 8.57
N GLU A 216 18.26 -1.64 8.26
CA GLU A 216 18.20 -3.09 8.41
C GLU A 216 17.27 -3.70 7.36
N LEU A 217 17.71 -4.81 6.77
CA LEU A 217 16.88 -5.70 5.95
C LEU A 217 17.20 -7.13 6.34
N LYS A 218 16.21 -7.87 6.82
CA LYS A 218 16.40 -9.25 7.29
C LYS A 218 15.18 -10.11 6.92
N PRO A 219 15.38 -11.39 6.64
CA PRO A 219 14.26 -12.33 6.55
C PRO A 219 13.40 -12.29 7.81
N ASN A 220 12.11 -12.40 7.65
CA ASN A 220 11.11 -12.47 8.71
C ASN A 220 10.11 -13.61 8.44
N PRO A 221 10.50 -14.88 8.65
CA PRO A 221 9.68 -16.04 8.31
C PRO A 221 8.33 -16.06 9.04
N SER A 222 8.25 -15.51 10.26
CA SER A 222 7.00 -15.44 11.04
C SER A 222 5.94 -14.58 10.37
N ALA A 223 6.34 -13.64 9.52
CA ALA A 223 5.45 -12.78 8.73
C ALA A 223 5.50 -13.13 7.23
N GLY A 224 6.11 -14.24 6.84
CA GLY A 224 6.10 -14.71 5.45
C GLY A 224 6.91 -13.86 4.46
N GLY A 225 7.90 -13.11 4.93
CA GLY A 225 8.68 -12.22 4.06
C GLY A 225 9.93 -11.67 4.72
N TYR A 226 10.09 -10.34 4.68
CA TYR A 226 11.21 -9.62 5.28
C TYR A 226 10.74 -8.54 6.26
N PHE A 227 11.66 -8.12 7.10
CA PHE A 227 11.61 -6.92 7.93
C PHE A 227 12.59 -5.90 7.36
N ALA A 228 12.14 -4.70 7.09
CA ALA A 228 12.99 -3.57 6.68
C ALA A 228 12.79 -2.39 7.65
N ARG A 229 13.89 -1.69 7.96
CA ARG A 229 13.90 -0.53 8.84
C ARG A 229 14.60 0.62 8.17
N PHE A 230 13.93 1.76 8.12
CA PHE A 230 14.42 2.98 7.49
C PHE A 230 14.45 4.14 8.46
N VAL A 231 15.37 5.07 8.24
CA VAL A 231 15.46 6.37 8.90
C VAL A 231 15.43 7.49 7.87
N ALA A 232 14.90 8.65 8.24
CA ALA A 232 15.06 9.85 7.43
C ALA A 232 16.55 10.18 7.30
N SER A 233 17.00 10.56 6.10
CA SER A 233 18.40 10.87 5.80
C SER A 233 18.48 12.05 4.83
N GLY A 234 19.35 13.01 5.14
CA GLY A 234 19.53 14.22 4.34
C GLY A 234 18.29 15.16 4.33
N PRO A 235 18.29 16.19 3.49
CA PRO A 235 17.13 17.07 3.32
C PRO A 235 15.98 16.33 2.62
N LEU A 236 14.76 16.82 2.80
CA LEU A 236 13.60 16.33 2.05
C LEU A 236 13.76 16.75 0.59
N PRO A 237 13.73 15.85 -0.40
CA PRO A 237 13.90 16.21 -1.81
C PRO A 237 12.71 17.03 -2.31
N GLN A 238 12.95 17.85 -3.34
CA GLN A 238 11.83 18.46 -4.06
C GLN A 238 11.06 17.36 -4.81
N PRO A 239 9.72 17.39 -4.84
CA PRO A 239 8.93 16.37 -5.54
C PRO A 239 9.37 16.13 -6.98
N SER A 240 9.67 17.20 -7.73
CA SER A 240 10.11 17.12 -9.12
C SER A 240 11.52 16.54 -9.31
N SER A 241 12.32 16.43 -8.25
CA SER A 241 13.67 15.82 -8.31
C SER A 241 13.66 14.31 -8.03
N ILE A 242 12.51 13.76 -7.62
CA ILE A 242 12.37 12.34 -7.33
C ILE A 242 12.30 11.57 -8.65
N SER A 243 13.19 10.61 -8.82
CA SER A 243 13.18 9.73 -10.01
C SER A 243 12.42 8.44 -9.70
N PRO A 244 11.54 7.99 -10.60
CA PRO A 244 10.81 6.73 -10.41
C PRO A 244 11.78 5.54 -10.44
N CYS A 245 11.54 4.59 -9.55
CA CYS A 245 12.25 3.33 -9.50
C CYS A 245 11.71 2.37 -10.56
N ARG A 246 12.60 1.65 -11.21
CA ARG A 246 12.26 0.60 -12.17
C ARG A 246 12.72 -0.75 -11.62
N LEU A 247 11.85 -1.75 -11.72
CA LEU A 247 12.29 -3.13 -11.55
C LEU A 247 13.12 -3.49 -12.77
N ILE A 248 14.42 -3.73 -12.58
CA ILE A 248 15.24 -4.37 -13.60
C ILE A 248 14.77 -5.83 -13.62
N SER A 249 14.08 -6.20 -14.69
CA SER A 249 13.62 -7.58 -14.97
C SER A 249 14.80 -8.52 -15.22
#